data_84df6958cbbe2781c20aa794b24e3661
#
_entry.id   84df6958cbbe2781c20aa794b24e3661
#
_cell.length_a   1.000
_cell.length_b   1.000
_cell.length_c   1.000
_cell.angle_alpha   90.00
_cell.angle_beta   90.00
_cell.angle_gamma   90.00
#
_symmetry.space_group_name_H-M   'P 1'
#
loop_
_entity.id
_entity.type
_entity.pdbx_description
1 polymer ?
#
loop_
_entity_poly.entity_id
_entity_poly.type
_entity_poly.pdbx_seq_one_letter_code
_entity_poly.pdbx_strand_id
1 'polypeptide(L)'
;MLTNFFYTIPLIILIILNTRYRLLIGNYFGLIDKPDKKRKFHKYDTPLIGAFPLIVIFILYTLTLEYEYSYFNQIILVSSIFLFIGLVDDKKNISYKSKFFFSTLLLILFLSLNKNFLISHLVFETFNLTIPLLNSHSLIITVICIIILINAFNFTDGINGLSSIIASIWMLLLMLLNKETNYHLIFLSIFIFLNAIPIFNGKYFLGDGGTLLIGAIISLETIMMFNKNFNSVSYEQIFLVFIIPGLDMIRLIFLRITNNKNPFLADRNHLHHLLIKKFSLQKTLLIYSLLVVSPVIINSFLINKSIFLIILSVILYFITISKITKT
;
A
#
# COMPACT_ATOMS: atom_id res chain seq x y z
N MET A 1 20.83 -5.00 15.40
CA MET A 1 21.04 -4.87 13.94
C MET A 1 21.31 -6.21 13.26
N LEU A 2 22.30 -7.01 13.67
CA LEU A 2 22.61 -8.32 13.06
C LEU A 2 21.45 -9.33 13.17
N THR A 3 20.70 -9.33 14.26
CA THR A 3 19.56 -10.25 14.48
C THR A 3 18.48 -10.14 13.41
N ASN A 4 18.23 -8.96 12.89
CA ASN A 4 17.17 -8.71 11.91
C ASN A 4 17.53 -9.23 10.51
N PHE A 5 18.83 -9.29 10.14
CA PHE A 5 19.27 -9.92 8.89
C PHE A 5 19.02 -11.44 8.86
N PHE A 6 18.93 -12.10 10.02
CA PHE A 6 18.63 -13.54 10.06
C PHE A 6 17.28 -13.86 9.41
N TYR A 7 16.30 -12.93 9.41
CA TYR A 7 15.00 -13.16 8.77
C TYR A 7 15.00 -13.08 7.26
N THR A 8 16.03 -12.48 6.64
CA THR A 8 16.12 -12.44 5.17
C THR A 8 16.33 -13.83 4.57
N ILE A 9 17.07 -14.71 5.25
CA ILE A 9 17.32 -16.08 4.78
C ILE A 9 16.03 -16.92 4.80
N PRO A 10 15.28 -17.02 5.92
CA PRO A 10 13.96 -17.68 5.93
C PRO A 10 13.00 -17.12 4.89
N LEU A 11 12.96 -15.79 4.71
CA LEU A 11 12.11 -15.19 3.68
C LEU A 11 12.48 -15.64 2.27
N ILE A 12 13.78 -15.65 1.93
CA ILE A 12 14.25 -16.11 0.62
C ILE A 12 13.85 -17.58 0.42
N ILE A 13 14.01 -18.42 1.44
CA ILE A 13 13.58 -19.83 1.40
C ILE A 13 12.06 -19.92 1.15
N LEU A 14 11.25 -19.15 1.89
CA LEU A 14 9.80 -19.10 1.72
C LEU A 14 9.42 -18.65 0.30
N ILE A 15 10.07 -17.63 -0.23
CA ILE A 15 9.83 -17.15 -1.61
C ILE A 15 10.18 -18.23 -2.64
N ILE A 16 11.31 -18.94 -2.47
CA ILE A 16 11.72 -20.03 -3.35
C ILE A 16 10.70 -21.17 -3.29
N LEU A 17 10.28 -21.59 -2.11
CA LEU A 17 9.29 -22.65 -1.92
C LEU A 17 7.93 -22.24 -2.51
N ASN A 18 7.47 -21.03 -2.22
CA ASN A 18 6.22 -20.49 -2.77
C ASN A 18 6.27 -20.44 -4.32
N THR A 19 7.40 -20.04 -4.89
CA THR A 19 7.60 -20.01 -6.35
C THR A 19 7.63 -21.41 -6.96
N ARG A 20 8.33 -22.35 -6.34
CA ARG A 20 8.46 -23.75 -6.81
C ARG A 20 7.12 -24.48 -6.78
N TYR A 21 6.38 -24.35 -5.69
CA TYR A 21 5.11 -25.04 -5.47
C TYR A 21 3.87 -24.18 -5.76
N ARG A 22 4.03 -23.06 -6.47
CA ARG A 22 2.98 -22.05 -6.67
C ARG A 22 1.65 -22.60 -7.19
N LEU A 23 1.67 -23.49 -8.19
CA LEU A 23 0.44 -24.07 -8.75
C LEU A 23 -0.23 -25.06 -7.79
N LEU A 24 0.57 -25.84 -7.04
CA LEU A 24 0.05 -26.74 -6.03
C LEU A 24 -0.63 -25.96 -4.91
N ILE A 25 0.04 -24.94 -4.38
CA ILE A 25 -0.50 -24.06 -3.34
C ILE A 25 -1.75 -23.33 -3.84
N GLY A 26 -1.67 -22.70 -5.02
CA GLY A 26 -2.80 -21.97 -5.59
C GLY A 26 -4.02 -22.86 -5.83
N ASN A 27 -3.83 -24.08 -6.36
CA ASN A 27 -4.92 -25.03 -6.56
C ASN A 27 -5.51 -25.53 -5.23
N TYR A 28 -4.67 -25.85 -4.25
CA TYR A 28 -5.12 -26.33 -2.94
C TYR A 28 -6.04 -25.32 -2.23
N PHE A 29 -5.68 -24.04 -2.26
CA PHE A 29 -6.49 -22.97 -1.66
C PHE A 29 -7.59 -22.44 -2.59
N GLY A 30 -7.58 -22.83 -3.89
CA GLY A 30 -8.50 -22.31 -4.89
C GLY A 30 -8.24 -20.84 -5.25
N LEU A 31 -6.96 -20.43 -5.20
CA LEU A 31 -6.46 -19.07 -5.45
C LEU A 31 -5.74 -19.02 -6.80
N ILE A 32 -6.46 -19.28 -7.88
CA ILE A 32 -5.93 -19.24 -9.25
C ILE A 32 -6.65 -18.17 -10.07
N ASP A 33 -5.89 -17.20 -10.56
CA ASP A 33 -6.37 -16.23 -11.52
C ASP A 33 -6.27 -16.80 -12.94
N LYS A 34 -7.43 -17.01 -13.59
CA LYS A 34 -7.51 -17.54 -14.96
C LYS A 34 -7.62 -16.39 -15.96
N PRO A 35 -6.88 -16.45 -17.09
CA PRO A 35 -6.99 -15.44 -18.14
C PRO A 35 -8.39 -15.48 -18.79
N ASP A 36 -9.02 -14.30 -18.92
CA ASP A 36 -10.36 -14.16 -19.54
C ASP A 36 -10.34 -13.46 -20.90
N LYS A 37 -9.15 -13.03 -21.37
CA LYS A 37 -8.91 -12.28 -22.62
C LYS A 37 -9.67 -10.94 -22.72
N LYS A 38 -10.55 -10.63 -21.79
CA LYS A 38 -11.31 -9.36 -21.74
C LYS A 38 -10.61 -8.36 -20.84
N ARG A 39 -10.32 -8.76 -19.61
CA ARG A 39 -9.70 -7.94 -18.57
C ARG A 39 -8.33 -8.46 -18.14
N LYS A 40 -8.12 -9.79 -18.16
CA LYS A 40 -6.92 -10.50 -17.70
C LYS A 40 -6.13 -11.02 -18.90
N PHE A 41 -5.01 -10.36 -19.24
CA PHE A 41 -4.23 -10.68 -20.45
C PHE A 41 -2.96 -11.50 -20.17
N HIS A 42 -2.75 -11.98 -18.94
CA HIS A 42 -1.70 -12.97 -18.70
C HIS A 42 -1.97 -14.25 -19.49
N LYS A 43 -0.89 -14.94 -19.89
CA LYS A 43 -0.97 -16.08 -20.81
C LYS A 43 -1.33 -17.40 -20.13
N TYR A 44 -1.05 -17.51 -18.84
CA TYR A 44 -1.15 -18.75 -18.07
C TYR A 44 -1.94 -18.53 -16.78
N ASP A 45 -2.53 -19.59 -16.25
CA ASP A 45 -3.13 -19.61 -14.92
C ASP A 45 -2.09 -19.17 -13.89
N THR A 46 -2.39 -18.09 -13.15
CA THR A 46 -1.44 -17.45 -12.23
C THR A 46 -1.97 -17.46 -10.81
N PRO A 47 -1.26 -18.07 -9.85
CA PRO A 47 -1.70 -18.10 -8.46
C PRO A 47 -1.70 -16.73 -7.76
N LEU A 48 -2.70 -16.49 -6.92
CA LEU A 48 -2.84 -15.29 -6.07
C LEU A 48 -2.32 -15.60 -4.65
N ILE A 49 -1.02 -15.84 -4.53
CA ILE A 49 -0.39 -16.34 -3.29
C ILE A 49 0.79 -15.50 -2.82
N GLY A 50 0.93 -14.28 -3.36
CA GLY A 50 2.05 -13.39 -3.02
C GLY A 50 2.06 -12.91 -1.57
N ALA A 51 0.94 -13.00 -0.87
CA ALA A 51 0.87 -12.68 0.56
C ALA A 51 1.52 -13.74 1.47
N PHE A 52 1.59 -15.01 1.05
CA PHE A 52 1.96 -16.12 1.94
C PHE A 52 3.39 -16.03 2.49
N PRO A 53 4.44 -15.75 1.69
CA PRO A 53 5.78 -15.55 2.24
C PRO A 53 5.84 -14.37 3.21
N LEU A 54 5.10 -13.29 2.93
CA LEU A 54 5.14 -12.07 3.72
C LEU A 54 4.48 -12.28 5.09
N ILE A 55 3.28 -12.87 5.14
CA ILE A 55 2.62 -13.06 6.44
C ILE A 55 3.42 -13.99 7.36
N VAL A 56 4.01 -15.05 6.82
CA VAL A 56 4.83 -15.97 7.61
C VAL A 56 6.06 -15.24 8.17
N ILE A 57 6.78 -14.46 7.33
CA ILE A 57 7.97 -13.76 7.80
C ILE A 57 7.62 -12.63 8.78
N PHE A 58 6.50 -11.94 8.59
CA PHE A 58 6.06 -10.89 9.51
C PHE A 58 5.70 -11.47 10.88
N ILE A 59 5.03 -12.61 10.93
CA ILE A 59 4.75 -13.31 12.21
C ILE A 59 6.07 -13.73 12.88
N LEU A 60 6.99 -14.34 12.14
CA LEU A 60 8.29 -14.72 12.69
C LEU A 60 9.08 -13.51 13.19
N TYR A 61 9.03 -12.41 12.45
CA TYR A 61 9.70 -11.17 12.81
C TYR A 61 9.16 -10.58 14.12
N THR A 62 7.84 -10.65 14.37
CA THR A 62 7.25 -10.14 15.63
C THR A 62 7.79 -10.83 16.87
N LEU A 63 8.23 -12.10 16.75
CA LEU A 63 8.74 -12.87 17.89
C LEU A 63 10.08 -12.37 18.44
N THR A 64 10.78 -11.51 17.69
CA THR A 64 12.11 -11.01 18.06
C THR A 64 12.19 -9.50 18.10
N LEU A 65 11.06 -8.82 17.95
CA LEU A 65 11.03 -7.38 18.08
C LEU A 65 11.32 -6.95 19.52
N GLU A 66 12.11 -5.88 19.66
CA GLU A 66 12.31 -5.22 20.92
C GLU A 66 10.99 -4.62 21.43
N TYR A 67 10.91 -4.35 22.73
CA TYR A 67 9.71 -3.81 23.37
C TYR A 67 9.19 -2.53 22.71
N GLU A 68 10.07 -1.71 22.18
CA GLU A 68 9.74 -0.47 21.47
C GLU A 68 8.82 -0.70 20.25
N TYR A 69 8.96 -1.84 19.57
CA TYR A 69 8.18 -2.23 18.40
C TYR A 69 7.09 -3.26 18.72
N SER A 70 6.78 -3.49 19.99
CA SER A 70 5.75 -4.48 20.42
C SER A 70 4.36 -4.19 19.85
N TYR A 71 4.06 -2.94 19.49
CA TYR A 71 2.83 -2.55 18.79
C TYR A 71 2.68 -3.24 17.42
N PHE A 72 3.79 -3.68 16.80
CA PHE A 72 3.74 -4.37 15.52
C PHE A 72 3.00 -5.71 15.59
N ASN A 73 2.98 -6.38 16.76
CA ASN A 73 2.15 -7.55 16.98
C ASN A 73 0.66 -7.26 16.76
N GLN A 74 0.18 -6.09 17.21
CA GLN A 74 -1.20 -5.64 17.01
C GLN A 74 -1.47 -5.30 15.54
N ILE A 75 -0.50 -4.68 14.86
CA ILE A 75 -0.57 -4.41 13.43
C ILE A 75 -0.70 -5.73 12.64
N ILE A 76 0.15 -6.71 12.93
CA ILE A 76 0.10 -8.01 12.23
C ILE A 76 -1.21 -8.75 12.53
N LEU A 77 -1.71 -8.69 13.74
CA LEU A 77 -2.99 -9.31 14.10
C LEU A 77 -4.13 -8.75 13.22
N VAL A 78 -4.33 -7.44 13.20
CA VAL A 78 -5.42 -6.84 12.42
C VAL A 78 -5.18 -6.96 10.91
N SER A 79 -3.94 -6.83 10.46
CA SER A 79 -3.59 -6.99 9.04
C SER A 79 -3.80 -8.43 8.54
N SER A 80 -3.66 -9.43 9.43
CA SER A 80 -4.00 -10.83 9.11
C SER A 80 -5.49 -11.03 8.85
N ILE A 81 -6.36 -10.25 9.52
CA ILE A 81 -7.80 -10.28 9.23
C ILE A 81 -8.08 -9.61 7.87
N PHE A 82 -7.38 -8.51 7.55
CA PHE A 82 -7.44 -7.91 6.22
C PHE A 82 -6.95 -8.88 5.13
N LEU A 83 -5.87 -9.62 5.37
CA LEU A 83 -5.44 -10.71 4.50
C LEU A 83 -6.58 -11.72 4.26
N PHE A 84 -7.24 -12.16 5.33
CA PHE A 84 -8.34 -13.12 5.20
C PHE A 84 -9.51 -12.56 4.37
N ILE A 85 -9.91 -11.31 4.57
CA ILE A 85 -10.93 -10.63 3.76
C ILE A 85 -10.52 -10.64 2.28
N GLY A 86 -9.27 -10.30 1.97
CA GLY A 86 -8.75 -10.31 0.61
C GLY A 86 -8.67 -11.69 -0.01
N LEU A 87 -8.24 -12.72 0.74
CA LEU A 87 -8.23 -14.11 0.24
C LEU A 87 -9.63 -14.64 -0.06
N VAL A 88 -10.63 -14.23 0.73
CA VAL A 88 -12.03 -14.57 0.43
C VAL A 88 -12.49 -13.87 -0.84
N ASP A 89 -12.07 -12.61 -1.05
CA ASP A 89 -12.36 -11.88 -2.29
C ASP A 89 -11.68 -12.51 -3.51
N ASP A 90 -10.39 -12.83 -3.42
CA ASP A 90 -9.63 -13.54 -4.47
C ASP A 90 -10.30 -14.87 -4.87
N LYS A 91 -10.91 -15.57 -3.92
CA LYS A 91 -11.56 -16.87 -4.17
C LYS A 91 -13.00 -16.74 -4.64
N LYS A 92 -13.79 -15.82 -4.09
CA LYS A 92 -15.26 -15.77 -4.26
C LYS A 92 -15.77 -14.52 -4.98
N ASN A 93 -14.90 -13.53 -5.25
CA ASN A 93 -15.28 -12.22 -5.80
C ASN A 93 -16.45 -11.59 -5.01
N ILE A 94 -16.22 -11.29 -3.73
CA ILE A 94 -17.24 -10.69 -2.86
C ILE A 94 -17.61 -9.28 -3.34
N SER A 95 -18.83 -8.84 -2.98
CA SER A 95 -19.26 -7.50 -3.37
C SER A 95 -18.40 -6.43 -2.70
N TYR A 96 -18.12 -5.32 -3.41
CA TYR A 96 -17.39 -4.19 -2.84
C TYR A 96 -18.04 -3.65 -1.58
N LYS A 97 -19.38 -3.70 -1.48
CA LYS A 97 -20.13 -3.28 -0.29
C LYS A 97 -19.80 -4.14 0.91
N SER A 98 -19.75 -5.46 0.73
CA SER A 98 -19.39 -6.40 1.80
C SER A 98 -17.93 -6.20 2.22
N LYS A 99 -17.01 -6.08 1.26
CA LYS A 99 -15.58 -5.83 1.52
C LYS A 99 -15.39 -4.52 2.31
N PHE A 100 -16.04 -3.44 1.88
CA PHE A 100 -16.00 -2.15 2.56
C PHE A 100 -16.60 -2.24 3.98
N PHE A 101 -17.76 -2.86 4.14
CA PHE A 101 -18.43 -3.01 5.43
C PHE A 101 -17.57 -3.78 6.44
N PHE A 102 -17.07 -4.95 6.07
CA PHE A 102 -16.24 -5.77 6.98
C PHE A 102 -14.91 -5.09 7.32
N SER A 103 -14.27 -4.43 6.34
CA SER A 103 -13.04 -3.66 6.59
C SER A 103 -13.27 -2.48 7.54
N THR A 104 -14.36 -1.74 7.36
CA THR A 104 -14.71 -0.61 8.22
C THR A 104 -15.07 -1.07 9.63
N LEU A 105 -15.88 -2.12 9.76
CA LEU A 105 -16.26 -2.69 11.05
C LEU A 105 -15.03 -3.18 11.83
N LEU A 106 -14.13 -3.90 11.17
CA LEU A 106 -12.88 -4.36 11.76
C LEU A 106 -12.04 -3.19 12.30
N LEU A 107 -11.89 -2.13 11.50
CA LEU A 107 -11.12 -0.95 11.92
C LEU A 107 -11.76 -0.24 13.11
N ILE A 108 -13.08 -0.05 13.11
CA ILE A 108 -13.78 0.57 14.24
C ILE A 108 -13.55 -0.23 15.52
N LEU A 109 -13.70 -1.56 15.46
CA LEU A 109 -13.46 -2.43 16.61
C LEU A 109 -12.02 -2.38 17.09
N PHE A 110 -11.06 -2.51 16.18
CA PHE A 110 -9.64 -2.46 16.53
C PHE A 110 -9.24 -1.12 17.14
N LEU A 111 -9.60 -0.01 16.52
CA LEU A 111 -9.21 1.34 16.95
C LEU A 111 -9.92 1.77 18.24
N SER A 112 -11.14 1.28 18.51
CA SER A 112 -11.82 1.53 19.78
C SER A 112 -11.10 0.90 20.97
N LEU A 113 -10.46 -0.25 20.76
CA LEU A 113 -9.68 -0.97 21.77
C LEU A 113 -8.23 -0.47 21.87
N ASN A 114 -7.69 0.07 20.77
CA ASN A 114 -6.27 0.43 20.65
C ASN A 114 -6.09 1.91 20.29
N LYS A 115 -6.34 2.79 21.26
CA LYS A 115 -6.33 4.24 21.07
C LYS A 115 -4.98 4.82 20.58
N ASN A 116 -3.88 4.11 20.78
CA ASN A 116 -2.54 4.52 20.30
C ASN A 116 -2.47 4.61 18.77
N PHE A 117 -3.37 3.91 18.05
CA PHE A 117 -3.47 3.97 16.61
C PHE A 117 -4.46 5.03 16.10
N LEU A 118 -5.00 5.87 16.99
CA LEU A 118 -5.82 7.00 16.57
C LEU A 118 -4.93 8.18 16.19
N ILE A 119 -5.29 8.87 15.13
CA ILE A 119 -4.71 10.16 14.77
C ILE A 119 -5.10 11.17 15.84
N SER A 120 -4.15 11.63 16.66
CA SER A 120 -4.43 12.47 17.82
C SER A 120 -4.46 13.97 17.49
N HIS A 121 -3.70 14.39 16.48
CA HIS A 121 -3.56 15.79 16.09
C HIS A 121 -3.56 15.91 14.57
N LEU A 122 -3.97 17.06 14.04
CA LEU A 122 -3.71 17.44 12.65
C LEU A 122 -2.62 18.51 12.64
N VAL A 123 -1.47 18.20 12.04
CA VAL A 123 -0.30 19.08 11.98
C VAL A 123 -0.08 19.57 10.56
N PHE A 124 -0.17 20.87 10.35
CA PHE A 124 0.05 21.55 9.06
C PHE A 124 1.29 22.44 9.17
N GLU A 125 2.39 22.00 8.57
CA GLU A 125 3.67 22.69 8.59
C GLU A 125 3.59 24.06 7.93
N THR A 126 2.94 24.15 6.77
CA THR A 126 2.85 25.39 5.98
C THR A 126 2.13 26.51 6.71
N PHE A 127 1.20 26.19 7.61
CA PHE A 127 0.42 27.16 8.38
C PHE A 127 0.86 27.27 9.83
N ASN A 128 1.88 26.53 10.26
CA ASN A 128 2.26 26.38 11.67
C ASN A 128 1.05 26.08 12.57
N LEU A 129 0.15 25.22 12.11
CA LEU A 129 -1.12 24.92 12.75
C LEU A 129 -1.13 23.47 13.24
N THR A 130 -1.45 23.30 14.52
CA THR A 130 -1.69 21.99 15.13
C THR A 130 -3.09 21.98 15.74
N ILE A 131 -3.95 21.09 15.26
CA ILE A 131 -5.33 20.95 15.74
C ILE A 131 -5.44 19.63 16.50
N PRO A 132 -5.67 19.62 17.80
CA PRO A 132 -5.94 18.39 18.55
C PRO A 132 -7.31 17.84 18.16
N LEU A 133 -7.41 16.52 18.05
CA LEU A 133 -8.66 15.84 17.70
C LEU A 133 -9.30 15.23 18.95
N LEU A 134 -10.61 15.47 19.13
CA LEU A 134 -11.41 14.76 20.12
C LEU A 134 -11.54 13.28 19.74
N ASN A 135 -11.68 12.39 20.71
CA ASN A 135 -11.69 10.93 20.52
C ASN A 135 -12.64 10.46 19.40
N SER A 136 -13.85 11.01 19.31
CA SER A 136 -14.81 10.65 18.27
C SER A 136 -14.37 11.08 16.87
N HIS A 137 -13.89 12.32 16.72
CA HIS A 137 -13.38 12.82 15.44
C HIS A 137 -12.09 12.09 15.03
N SER A 138 -11.21 11.82 15.99
CA SER A 138 -9.99 11.04 15.82
C SER A 138 -10.30 9.65 15.24
N LEU A 139 -11.28 8.93 15.81
CA LEU A 139 -11.69 7.61 15.31
C LEU A 139 -12.20 7.70 13.86
N ILE A 140 -13.12 8.62 13.58
CA ILE A 140 -13.72 8.76 12.24
C ILE A 140 -12.63 9.09 11.20
N ILE A 141 -11.80 10.09 11.47
CA ILE A 141 -10.73 10.52 10.56
C ILE A 141 -9.75 9.37 10.34
N THR A 142 -9.35 8.67 11.40
CA THR A 142 -8.41 7.54 11.30
C THR A 142 -8.98 6.42 10.43
N VAL A 143 -10.24 6.02 10.64
CA VAL A 143 -10.90 4.98 9.83
C VAL A 143 -10.93 5.40 8.36
N ILE A 144 -11.33 6.65 8.07
CA ILE A 144 -11.40 7.17 6.70
C ILE A 144 -10.01 7.14 6.04
N CYS A 145 -8.98 7.64 6.71
CA CYS A 145 -7.61 7.66 6.18
C CYS A 145 -7.09 6.25 5.86
N ILE A 146 -7.28 5.30 6.78
CA ILE A 146 -6.84 3.91 6.57
C ILE A 146 -7.59 3.27 5.39
N ILE A 147 -8.91 3.42 5.33
CA ILE A 147 -9.72 2.84 4.24
C ILE A 147 -9.34 3.44 2.88
N ILE A 148 -9.13 4.76 2.81
CA ILE A 148 -8.68 5.42 1.59
C ILE A 148 -7.32 4.88 1.15
N LEU A 149 -6.36 4.77 2.07
CA LEU A 149 -5.01 4.32 1.74
C LEU A 149 -4.99 2.85 1.30
N ILE A 150 -5.68 1.96 2.01
CA ILE A 150 -5.80 0.54 1.63
C ILE A 150 -6.40 0.41 0.22
N ASN A 151 -7.48 1.15 -0.10
CA ASN A 151 -8.11 1.07 -1.41
C ASN A 151 -7.25 1.71 -2.51
N ALA A 152 -6.60 2.86 -2.24
CA ALA A 152 -5.68 3.48 -3.19
C ALA A 152 -4.51 2.54 -3.51
N PHE A 153 -3.98 1.84 -2.51
CA PHE A 153 -2.93 0.83 -2.69
C PHE A 153 -3.44 -0.40 -3.47
N ASN A 154 -4.59 -0.95 -3.12
CA ASN A 154 -5.20 -2.08 -3.84
C ASN A 154 -5.38 -1.76 -5.34
N PHE A 155 -5.74 -0.52 -5.69
CA PHE A 155 -5.86 -0.10 -7.08
C PHE A 155 -4.52 -0.01 -7.82
N THR A 156 -3.37 -0.04 -7.16
CA THR A 156 -2.06 -0.11 -7.82
C THR A 156 -1.70 -1.52 -8.30
N ASP A 157 -2.41 -2.56 -7.84
CA ASP A 157 -2.12 -3.97 -8.20
C ASP A 157 -2.68 -4.38 -9.56
N GLY A 158 -2.42 -3.56 -10.58
CA GLY A 158 -2.90 -3.79 -11.95
C GLY A 158 -1.83 -4.28 -12.92
N ILE A 159 -0.55 -4.22 -12.57
CA ILE A 159 0.59 -4.70 -13.37
C ILE A 159 1.64 -5.37 -12.49
N ASN A 160 2.36 -6.33 -13.08
CA ASN A 160 3.30 -7.18 -12.34
C ASN A 160 4.32 -6.39 -11.52
N GLY A 161 4.26 -6.55 -10.20
CA GLY A 161 5.24 -6.03 -9.25
C GLY A 161 5.07 -4.56 -8.85
N LEU A 162 4.18 -3.78 -9.47
CA LEU A 162 4.03 -2.35 -9.16
C LEU A 162 3.65 -2.15 -7.69
N SER A 163 2.59 -2.80 -7.21
CA SER A 163 2.12 -2.68 -5.83
C SER A 163 3.21 -2.98 -4.82
N SER A 164 3.93 -4.09 -4.98
CA SER A 164 5.00 -4.46 -4.05
C SER A 164 6.20 -3.50 -4.11
N ILE A 165 6.58 -3.01 -5.29
CA ILE A 165 7.65 -2.01 -5.44
C ILE A 165 7.24 -0.69 -4.78
N ILE A 166 6.02 -0.21 -5.01
CA ILE A 166 5.53 1.04 -4.41
C ILE A 166 5.42 0.92 -2.89
N ALA A 167 4.95 -0.23 -2.37
CA ALA A 167 4.93 -0.48 -0.93
C ALA A 167 6.33 -0.42 -0.30
N SER A 168 7.34 -1.04 -0.95
CA SER A 168 8.74 -0.95 -0.50
C SER A 168 9.23 0.49 -0.50
N ILE A 169 8.95 1.25 -1.55
CA ILE A 169 9.30 2.66 -1.67
C ILE A 169 8.64 3.47 -0.56
N TRP A 170 7.35 3.27 -0.31
CA TRP A 170 6.63 3.98 0.76
C TRP A 170 7.25 3.76 2.13
N MET A 171 7.63 2.53 2.47
CA MET A 171 8.32 2.24 3.74
C MET A 171 9.66 3.01 3.86
N LEU A 172 10.43 3.10 2.76
CA LEU A 172 11.67 3.88 2.75
C LEU A 172 11.41 5.40 2.84
N LEU A 173 10.38 5.90 2.17
CA LEU A 173 10.03 7.32 2.24
C LEU A 173 9.52 7.70 3.62
N LEU A 174 8.73 6.85 4.28
CA LEU A 174 8.31 7.05 5.67
C LEU A 174 9.51 7.07 6.62
N MET A 175 10.50 6.20 6.39
CA MET A 175 11.75 6.25 7.15
C MET A 175 12.50 7.58 6.96
N LEU A 176 12.54 8.11 5.73
CA LEU A 176 13.18 9.41 5.45
C LEU A 176 12.46 10.58 6.13
N LEU A 177 11.14 10.53 6.26
CA LEU A 177 10.36 11.52 6.99
C LEU A 177 10.58 11.41 8.50
N ASN A 178 10.80 10.20 9.00
CA ASN A 178 11.13 9.97 10.39
C ASN A 178 12.61 10.30 10.61
N LYS A 179 12.92 11.45 11.20
CA LYS A 179 14.30 11.93 11.43
C LYS A 179 15.18 10.97 12.25
N GLU A 180 14.57 9.99 12.89
CA GLU A 180 15.25 8.90 13.59
C GLU A 180 15.41 7.69 12.66
N THR A 181 16.59 7.03 12.69
CA THR A 181 16.84 5.80 11.93
C THR A 181 15.91 4.68 12.40
N ASN A 182 14.87 4.42 11.66
CA ASN A 182 13.92 3.35 11.96
C ASN A 182 14.26 2.10 11.14
N TYR A 183 15.13 1.24 11.67
CA TYR A 183 15.54 -0.01 11.04
C TYR A 183 14.36 -0.96 10.76
N HIS A 184 13.29 -0.87 11.56
CA HIS A 184 12.08 -1.65 11.37
C HIS A 184 11.47 -1.41 9.98
N LEU A 185 11.29 -0.13 9.57
CA LEU A 185 10.77 0.23 8.25
C LEU A 185 11.68 -0.23 7.11
N ILE A 186 13.01 -0.21 7.33
CA ILE A 186 13.96 -0.75 6.35
C ILE A 186 13.72 -2.24 6.14
N PHE A 187 13.56 -3.02 7.22
CA PHE A 187 13.31 -4.47 7.10
C PHE A 187 11.99 -4.77 6.41
N LEU A 188 10.91 -4.06 6.78
CA LEU A 188 9.63 -4.19 6.09
C LEU A 188 9.78 -3.91 4.59
N SER A 189 10.49 -2.84 4.22
CA SER A 189 10.79 -2.53 2.82
C SER A 189 11.53 -3.66 2.12
N ILE A 190 12.61 -4.18 2.72
CA ILE A 190 13.40 -5.27 2.16
C ILE A 190 12.54 -6.52 1.97
N PHE A 191 11.73 -6.90 2.96
CA PHE A 191 10.88 -8.08 2.88
C PHE A 191 9.87 -7.98 1.74
N ILE A 192 9.20 -6.84 1.60
CA ILE A 192 8.23 -6.59 0.52
C ILE A 192 8.94 -6.57 -0.84
N PHE A 193 10.12 -5.94 -0.93
CA PHE A 193 10.90 -5.85 -2.17
C PHE A 193 11.39 -7.22 -2.67
N LEU A 194 11.91 -8.06 -1.78
CA LEU A 194 12.35 -9.41 -2.16
C LEU A 194 11.18 -10.24 -2.71
N ASN A 195 9.99 -10.11 -2.09
CA ASN A 195 8.79 -10.78 -2.59
C ASN A 195 8.28 -10.20 -3.91
N ALA A 196 8.63 -8.96 -4.26
CA ALA A 196 8.27 -8.36 -5.55
C ALA A 196 8.95 -9.07 -6.74
N ILE A 197 10.11 -9.68 -6.55
CA ILE A 197 10.92 -10.30 -7.63
C ILE A 197 10.15 -11.39 -8.39
N PRO A 198 9.60 -12.43 -7.76
CA PRO A 198 8.80 -13.43 -8.48
C PRO A 198 7.48 -12.88 -9.02
N ILE A 199 6.87 -11.87 -8.37
CA ILE A 199 5.65 -11.19 -8.86
C ILE A 199 5.97 -10.43 -10.16
N PHE A 200 7.07 -9.69 -10.21
CA PHE A 200 7.53 -9.01 -11.41
C PHE A 200 7.72 -9.99 -12.59
N ASN A 201 8.27 -11.17 -12.31
CA ASN A 201 8.46 -12.24 -13.28
C ASN A 201 7.18 -13.03 -13.61
N GLY A 202 6.02 -12.63 -13.09
CA GLY A 202 4.72 -13.27 -13.35
C GLY A 202 4.61 -14.72 -12.84
N LYS A 203 5.39 -15.08 -11.80
CA LYS A 203 5.33 -16.44 -11.21
C LYS A 203 4.07 -16.63 -10.39
N TYR A 204 3.63 -15.61 -9.69
CA TYR A 204 2.37 -15.48 -8.98
C TYR A 204 2.03 -13.99 -8.83
N PHE A 205 0.80 -13.68 -8.45
CA PHE A 205 0.36 -12.31 -8.17
C PHE A 205 0.22 -12.08 -6.66
N LEU A 206 0.23 -10.81 -6.27
CA LEU A 206 0.03 -10.42 -4.88
C LEU A 206 -1.40 -10.74 -4.42
N GLY A 207 -2.38 -10.42 -5.27
CA GLY A 207 -3.80 -10.59 -5.01
C GLY A 207 -4.39 -9.58 -4.03
N ASP A 208 -5.70 -9.60 -3.87
CA ASP A 208 -6.41 -8.77 -2.90
C ASP A 208 -5.99 -9.11 -1.47
N GLY A 209 -5.71 -10.39 -1.19
CA GLY A 209 -5.15 -10.81 0.10
C GLY A 209 -3.85 -10.07 0.43
N GLY A 210 -2.92 -10.00 -0.51
CA GLY A 210 -1.63 -9.33 -0.30
C GLY A 210 -1.74 -7.82 -0.25
N THR A 211 -2.56 -7.21 -1.09
CA THR A 211 -2.72 -5.75 -1.10
C THR A 211 -3.42 -5.24 0.16
N LEU A 212 -4.44 -5.94 0.65
CA LEU A 212 -5.10 -5.56 1.90
C LEU A 212 -4.17 -5.75 3.11
N LEU A 213 -3.39 -6.84 3.16
CA LEU A 213 -2.38 -7.07 4.20
C LEU A 213 -1.38 -5.91 4.25
N ILE A 214 -0.71 -5.64 3.13
CA ILE A 214 0.36 -4.63 3.06
C ILE A 214 -0.22 -3.24 3.26
N GLY A 215 -1.36 -2.92 2.66
CA GLY A 215 -2.04 -1.63 2.82
C GLY A 215 -2.40 -1.34 4.28
N ALA A 216 -2.88 -2.35 5.03
CA ALA A 216 -3.16 -2.21 6.45
C ALA A 216 -1.88 -1.98 7.27
N ILE A 217 -0.80 -2.74 7.00
CA ILE A 217 0.49 -2.55 7.67
C ILE A 217 1.02 -1.13 7.43
N ILE A 218 1.07 -0.67 6.16
CA ILE A 218 1.57 0.67 5.82
C ILE A 218 0.74 1.75 6.51
N SER A 219 -0.60 1.63 6.49
CA SER A 219 -1.48 2.62 7.10
C SER A 219 -1.25 2.74 8.60
N LEU A 220 -1.18 1.63 9.31
CA LEU A 220 -1.01 1.61 10.76
C LEU A 220 0.41 2.00 11.18
N GLU A 221 1.45 1.58 10.44
CA GLU A 221 2.83 2.05 10.65
C GLU A 221 2.95 3.57 10.46
N THR A 222 2.29 4.12 9.42
CA THR A 222 2.27 5.57 9.19
C THR A 222 1.68 6.31 10.37
N ILE A 223 0.57 5.84 10.93
CA ILE A 223 -0.08 6.47 12.09
C ILE A 223 0.81 6.34 13.34
N MET A 224 1.40 5.19 13.59
CA MET A 224 2.30 5.00 14.74
C MET A 224 3.54 5.88 14.65
N MET A 225 4.15 5.96 13.46
CA MET A 225 5.27 6.86 13.19
C MET A 225 4.87 8.33 13.42
N PHE A 226 3.71 8.74 12.89
CA PHE A 226 3.20 10.09 13.06
C PHE A 226 2.94 10.42 14.53
N ASN A 227 2.22 9.57 15.26
CA ASN A 227 1.90 9.80 16.67
C ASN A 227 3.15 9.88 17.56
N LYS A 228 4.21 9.14 17.26
CA LYS A 228 5.50 9.25 17.95
C LYS A 228 6.25 10.54 17.61
N ASN A 229 6.09 11.07 16.40
CA ASN A 229 6.91 12.15 15.87
C ASN A 229 6.07 13.34 15.35
N PHE A 230 4.90 13.62 15.94
CA PHE A 230 3.97 14.64 15.45
C PHE A 230 4.54 16.06 15.44
N ASN A 231 5.58 16.35 16.24
CA ASN A 231 6.28 17.64 16.24
C ASN A 231 7.26 17.81 15.06
N SER A 232 7.58 16.75 14.34
CA SER A 232 8.62 16.76 13.30
C SER A 232 8.12 16.32 11.91
N VAL A 233 6.93 15.74 11.83
CA VAL A 233 6.32 15.25 10.59
C VAL A 233 4.94 15.86 10.43
N SER A 234 4.67 16.48 9.28
CA SER A 234 3.37 17.09 8.97
C SER A 234 2.49 16.18 8.09
N TYR A 235 1.19 16.49 8.05
CA TYR A 235 0.26 15.80 7.15
C TYR A 235 0.56 16.03 5.68
N GLU A 236 1.01 17.23 5.34
CA GLU A 236 1.41 17.53 3.95
C GLU A 236 2.54 16.62 3.50
N GLN A 237 3.52 16.35 4.38
CA GLN A 237 4.63 15.43 4.08
C GLN A 237 4.15 13.99 3.92
N ILE A 238 3.26 13.52 4.81
CA ILE A 238 2.64 12.18 4.68
C ILE A 238 1.82 12.10 3.39
N PHE A 239 1.05 13.15 3.08
CA PHE A 239 0.23 13.20 1.87
C PHE A 239 1.09 13.12 0.61
N LEU A 240 2.28 13.73 0.58
CA LEU A 240 3.22 13.63 -0.53
C LEU A 240 3.65 12.18 -0.82
N VAL A 241 3.83 11.35 0.22
CA VAL A 241 4.19 9.92 0.05
C VAL A 241 3.12 9.17 -0.73
N PHE A 242 1.84 9.44 -0.43
CA PHE A 242 0.72 8.67 -0.96
C PHE A 242 -0.02 9.35 -2.12
N ILE A 243 0.45 10.54 -2.57
CA ILE A 243 -0.29 11.42 -3.47
C ILE A 243 -0.65 10.76 -4.81
N ILE A 244 0.26 10.05 -5.46
CA ILE A 244 0.04 9.53 -6.82
C ILE A 244 -1.04 8.45 -6.87
N PRO A 245 -1.00 7.38 -6.07
CA PRO A 245 -2.11 6.42 -6.00
C PRO A 245 -3.43 7.04 -5.54
N GLY A 246 -3.38 7.98 -4.58
CA GLY A 246 -4.55 8.71 -4.10
C GLY A 246 -5.23 9.54 -5.21
N LEU A 247 -4.45 10.33 -5.96
CA LEU A 247 -4.96 11.09 -7.10
C LEU A 247 -5.55 10.19 -8.18
N ASP A 248 -4.89 9.08 -8.49
CA ASP A 248 -5.38 8.15 -9.51
C ASP A 248 -6.72 7.52 -9.10
N MET A 249 -6.86 7.15 -7.84
CA MET A 249 -8.11 6.65 -7.28
C MET A 249 -9.22 7.72 -7.35
N ILE A 250 -8.96 8.94 -6.84
CA ILE A 250 -9.94 10.03 -6.82
C ILE A 250 -10.38 10.40 -8.24
N ARG A 251 -9.44 10.54 -9.19
CA ARG A 251 -9.72 10.81 -10.59
C ARG A 251 -10.68 9.80 -11.19
N LEU A 252 -10.45 8.51 -10.95
CA LEU A 252 -11.28 7.46 -11.54
C LEU A 252 -12.65 7.37 -10.87
N ILE A 253 -12.74 7.54 -9.56
CA ILE A 253 -14.02 7.64 -8.85
C ILE A 253 -14.85 8.79 -9.45
N PHE A 254 -14.24 9.97 -9.59
CA PHE A 254 -14.90 11.13 -10.18
C PHE A 254 -15.37 10.89 -11.62
N LEU A 255 -14.50 10.33 -12.48
CA LEU A 255 -14.87 9.98 -13.86
C LEU A 255 -15.98 8.95 -13.95
N ARG A 256 -16.06 8.01 -13.01
CA ARG A 256 -17.15 7.01 -12.98
C ARG A 256 -18.46 7.65 -12.56
N ILE A 257 -18.44 8.48 -11.53
CA ILE A 257 -19.64 9.21 -11.06
C ILE A 257 -20.18 10.11 -12.17
N THR A 258 -19.34 10.91 -12.83
CA THR A 258 -19.76 11.81 -13.92
C THR A 258 -20.33 11.07 -15.12
N ASN A 259 -19.92 9.81 -15.34
CA ASN A 259 -20.44 8.95 -16.39
C ASN A 259 -21.59 8.02 -15.93
N ASN A 260 -22.20 8.28 -14.78
CA ASN A 260 -23.26 7.46 -14.17
C ASN A 260 -22.89 5.98 -14.00
N LYS A 261 -21.60 5.70 -13.74
CA LYS A 261 -21.07 4.36 -13.49
C LYS A 261 -20.83 4.14 -12.00
N ASN A 262 -20.87 2.88 -11.58
CA ASN A 262 -20.49 2.54 -10.21
C ASN A 262 -19.03 2.94 -9.94
N PRO A 263 -18.75 3.78 -8.91
CA PRO A 263 -17.40 4.26 -8.59
C PRO A 263 -16.39 3.16 -8.23
N PHE A 264 -16.87 1.99 -7.83
CA PHE A 264 -16.04 0.85 -7.41
C PHE A 264 -15.83 -0.21 -8.51
N LEU A 265 -16.31 0.03 -9.73
CA LEU A 265 -16.05 -0.87 -10.85
C LEU A 265 -14.57 -0.86 -11.23
N ALA A 266 -14.00 -2.06 -11.37
CA ALA A 266 -12.66 -2.21 -11.92
C ALA A 266 -12.62 -1.76 -13.38
N ASP A 267 -11.63 -0.94 -13.76
CA ASP A 267 -11.39 -0.52 -15.14
C ASP A 267 -9.88 -0.49 -15.46
N ARG A 268 -9.53 -0.10 -16.70
CA ARG A 268 -8.16 -0.02 -17.19
C ARG A 268 -7.71 1.41 -17.48
N ASN A 269 -8.30 2.38 -16.82
CA ASN A 269 -7.97 3.78 -16.98
C ASN A 269 -7.02 4.29 -15.89
N HIS A 270 -6.54 3.40 -15.00
CA HIS A 270 -5.50 3.74 -14.04
C HIS A 270 -4.21 4.19 -14.73
N LEU A 271 -3.45 5.10 -14.10
CA LEU A 271 -2.21 5.64 -14.63
C LEU A 271 -1.25 4.53 -15.12
N HIS A 272 -1.05 3.49 -14.32
CA HIS A 272 -0.16 2.38 -14.68
C HIS A 272 -0.64 1.60 -15.91
N HIS A 273 -1.96 1.44 -16.09
CA HIS A 273 -2.52 0.83 -17.28
C HIS A 273 -2.38 1.71 -18.54
N LEU A 274 -2.46 3.02 -18.38
CA LEU A 274 -2.22 3.95 -19.48
C LEU A 274 -0.74 3.96 -19.86
N LEU A 275 0.16 3.95 -18.88
CA LEU A 275 1.61 3.90 -19.11
C LEU A 275 2.04 2.61 -19.84
N ILE A 276 1.55 1.44 -19.41
CA ILE A 276 1.96 0.16 -20.00
C ILE A 276 1.45 -0.06 -21.44
N LYS A 277 0.44 0.72 -21.87
CA LYS A 277 0.01 0.74 -23.27
C LYS A 277 1.07 1.36 -24.20
N LYS A 278 1.92 2.26 -23.68
CA LYS A 278 2.92 3.02 -24.45
C LYS A 278 4.35 2.62 -24.16
N PHE A 279 4.61 2.10 -22.96
CA PHE A 279 5.95 1.80 -22.49
C PHE A 279 6.06 0.34 -22.07
N SER A 280 7.29 -0.18 -22.07
CA SER A 280 7.56 -1.51 -21.47
C SER A 280 7.23 -1.51 -19.97
N LEU A 281 7.05 -2.70 -19.39
CA LEU A 281 6.81 -2.87 -17.96
C LEU A 281 7.87 -2.15 -17.12
N GLN A 282 9.15 -2.33 -17.44
CA GLN A 282 10.26 -1.70 -16.72
C GLN A 282 10.21 -0.16 -16.77
N LYS A 283 9.95 0.42 -17.94
CA LYS A 283 9.79 1.88 -18.08
C LYS A 283 8.57 2.39 -17.34
N THR A 284 7.47 1.64 -17.37
CA THR A 284 6.25 1.98 -16.61
C THR A 284 6.51 2.02 -15.11
N LEU A 285 7.18 0.99 -14.56
CA LEU A 285 7.55 0.94 -13.14
C LEU A 285 8.48 2.09 -12.78
N LEU A 286 9.49 2.40 -13.61
CA LEU A 286 10.41 3.50 -13.37
C LEU A 286 9.67 4.85 -13.35
N ILE A 287 8.85 5.15 -14.37
CA ILE A 287 8.11 6.41 -14.45
C ILE A 287 7.18 6.56 -13.23
N TYR A 288 6.44 5.50 -12.89
CA TYR A 288 5.52 5.54 -11.76
C TYR A 288 6.28 5.75 -10.43
N SER A 289 7.38 5.04 -10.23
CA SER A 289 8.23 5.18 -9.04
C SER A 289 8.84 6.59 -8.94
N LEU A 290 9.29 7.18 -10.05
CA LEU A 290 9.81 8.56 -10.06
C LEU A 290 8.74 9.57 -9.68
N LEU A 291 7.49 9.40 -10.15
CA LEU A 291 6.39 10.28 -9.76
C LEU A 291 6.09 10.20 -8.26
N VAL A 292 6.24 9.02 -7.64
CA VAL A 292 6.04 8.83 -6.19
C VAL A 292 7.21 9.39 -5.38
N VAL A 293 8.45 9.13 -5.80
CA VAL A 293 9.66 9.44 -5.02
C VAL A 293 10.05 10.91 -5.11
N SER A 294 9.96 11.51 -6.31
CA SER A 294 10.53 12.84 -6.55
C SER A 294 9.94 13.95 -5.65
N PRO A 295 8.62 14.02 -5.36
CA PRO A 295 8.11 15.08 -4.51
C PRO A 295 8.62 14.98 -3.07
N VAL A 296 8.76 13.77 -2.55
CA VAL A 296 9.23 13.55 -1.17
C VAL A 296 10.71 13.87 -1.05
N ILE A 297 11.54 13.43 -2.01
CA ILE A 297 12.97 13.76 -2.02
C ILE A 297 13.18 15.28 -2.15
N ILE A 298 12.46 15.95 -3.04
CA ILE A 298 12.57 17.41 -3.19
C ILE A 298 12.13 18.11 -1.90
N ASN A 299 11.08 17.60 -1.24
CA ASN A 299 10.61 18.16 0.03
C ASN A 299 11.65 18.10 1.15
N SER A 300 12.51 17.08 1.17
CA SER A 300 13.57 16.98 2.19
C SER A 300 14.64 18.08 2.09
N PHE A 301 14.74 18.77 0.93
CA PHE A 301 15.65 19.89 0.72
C PHE A 301 14.94 21.26 0.80
N LEU A 302 13.61 21.30 0.80
CA LEU A 302 12.83 22.54 0.73
C LEU A 302 11.96 22.67 1.99
N ILE A 303 12.40 23.45 2.96
CA ILE A 303 11.67 23.69 4.20
C ILE A 303 10.35 24.41 3.92
N ASN A 304 9.24 23.99 4.54
CA ASN A 304 7.90 24.62 4.46
C ASN A 304 7.34 24.75 3.02
N LYS A 305 7.70 23.86 2.11
CA LYS A 305 7.21 23.87 0.70
C LYS A 305 6.32 22.69 0.34
N SER A 306 5.86 21.92 1.33
CA SER A 306 5.09 20.70 1.12
C SER A 306 3.82 20.94 0.29
N ILE A 307 3.04 22.00 0.56
CA ILE A 307 1.82 22.34 -0.22
C ILE A 307 2.19 22.69 -1.67
N PHE A 308 3.26 23.46 -1.90
CA PHE A 308 3.71 23.77 -3.26
C PHE A 308 4.04 22.48 -4.03
N LEU A 309 4.72 21.54 -3.40
CA LEU A 309 5.06 20.24 -4.00
C LEU A 309 3.83 19.35 -4.23
N ILE A 310 2.82 19.42 -3.37
CA ILE A 310 1.52 18.78 -3.58
C ILE A 310 0.89 19.31 -4.87
N ILE A 311 0.78 20.65 -5.00
CA ILE A 311 0.20 21.28 -6.21
C ILE A 311 1.00 20.90 -7.45
N LEU A 312 2.33 20.95 -7.38
CA LEU A 312 3.20 20.55 -8.50
C LEU A 312 2.99 19.08 -8.88
N SER A 313 2.86 18.19 -7.91
CA SER A 313 2.61 16.76 -8.14
C SER A 313 1.26 16.52 -8.82
N VAL A 314 0.22 17.25 -8.42
CA VAL A 314 -1.10 17.23 -9.09
C VAL A 314 -0.97 17.67 -10.55
N ILE A 315 -0.30 18.78 -10.80
CA ILE A 315 -0.08 19.29 -12.17
C ILE A 315 0.69 18.27 -13.02
N LEU A 316 1.79 17.73 -12.50
CA LEU A 316 2.62 16.74 -13.21
C LEU A 316 1.83 15.46 -13.50
N TYR A 317 1.01 15.00 -12.54
CA TYR A 317 0.13 13.87 -12.75
C TYR A 317 -0.84 14.10 -13.91
N PHE A 318 -1.55 15.23 -13.96
CA PHE A 318 -2.51 15.52 -15.03
C PHE A 318 -1.81 15.78 -16.38
N ILE A 319 -0.63 16.41 -16.41
CA ILE A 319 0.18 16.53 -17.63
C ILE A 319 0.57 15.13 -18.15
N THR A 320 0.98 14.23 -17.26
CA THR A 320 1.34 12.86 -17.63
C THR A 320 0.14 12.13 -18.25
N ILE A 321 -1.03 12.18 -17.62
CA ILE A 321 -2.27 11.60 -18.16
C ILE A 321 -2.58 12.20 -19.54
N SER A 322 -2.58 13.51 -19.67
CA SER A 322 -2.93 14.21 -20.91
C SER A 322 -1.99 13.84 -22.08
N LYS A 323 -0.68 13.76 -21.84
CA LYS A 323 0.30 13.33 -22.86
C LYS A 323 0.12 11.87 -23.26
N ILE A 324 -0.29 11.01 -22.31
CA ILE A 324 -0.51 9.59 -22.60
C ILE A 324 -1.82 9.38 -23.37
N THR A 325 -2.85 10.16 -23.15
CA THR A 325 -4.16 9.97 -23.79
C THR A 325 -4.28 10.62 -25.16
N LYS A 326 -3.48 11.67 -25.44
CA LYS A 326 -3.51 12.41 -26.72
C LYS A 326 -2.69 11.76 -27.85
N THR A 327 -1.81 10.86 -27.56
CA THR A 327 -1.01 10.08 -28.52
C THR A 327 -1.47 8.61 -28.53
#